data_cec122352722e526408871eb7ba76fc6
#
_entry.id   cec122352722e526408871eb7ba76fc6
#
_cell.length_a   1.000
_cell.length_b   1.000
_cell.length_c   1.000
_cell.angle_alpha   90.00
_cell.angle_beta   90.00
_cell.angle_gamma   90.00
#
_symmetry.space_group_name_H-M   'P 1'
#
loop_
_entity.id
_entity.type
_entity.pdbx_description
1 polymer ?
#
loop_
_entity_poly.entity_id
_entity_poly.type
_entity_poly.pdbx_seq_one_letter_code
_entity_poly.pdbx_strand_id
1 'polypeptide(L)'
;MAVFEGTFTHTESLRFAIVIGRFNDLVVNKLLEGCQDCLKRHGVDINPHGSQVDFFWVPGSFEIPLVARQAALSHRYDAVICLGAVIRGQTPHFDFVAGEVAKGIAAAAFQTGVPVIFGVVTTDTMQQALERAGIKSNLGWNYAMSALEMGTLMRQVKGLGGNSYDLLPTASANPVLSGEANLAIAPDVSSQEMA
;
A
#
# COMPACT_ATOMS: atom_id res chain seq x y z
N MET A 1 13.36 31.59 1.96
CA MET A 1 12.89 30.47 1.15
C MET A 1 13.27 29.21 1.92
N ALA A 2 12.32 28.34 2.23
CA ALA A 2 12.59 27.06 2.90
C ALA A 2 12.75 25.97 1.84
N VAL A 3 13.72 25.06 2.02
CA VAL A 3 13.90 23.86 1.20
C VAL A 3 13.62 22.67 2.11
N PHE A 4 12.76 21.75 1.65
CA PHE A 4 12.41 20.53 2.36
C PHE A 4 12.92 19.35 1.55
N GLU A 5 13.75 18.52 2.16
CA GLU A 5 14.33 17.32 1.56
C GLU A 5 14.24 16.16 2.54
N GLY A 6 13.99 14.97 2.01
CA GLY A 6 14.09 13.74 2.78
C GLY A 6 15.56 13.47 3.18
N THR A 7 15.72 12.77 4.29
CA THR A 7 17.04 12.40 4.81
C THR A 7 17.13 10.89 5.02
N PHE A 8 18.36 10.39 5.07
CA PHE A 8 18.65 8.97 5.31
C PHE A 8 19.20 8.74 6.73
N THR A 9 19.06 9.75 7.59
CA THR A 9 19.49 9.73 9.00
C THR A 9 18.25 9.84 9.91
N HIS A 10 18.42 9.50 11.20
CA HIS A 10 17.33 9.52 12.20
C HIS A 10 16.15 8.60 11.82
N THR A 11 16.49 7.41 11.35
CA THR A 11 15.56 6.39 10.87
C THR A 11 14.98 5.52 11.99
N GLU A 12 15.51 5.65 13.22
CA GLU A 12 15.17 4.80 14.38
C GLU A 12 13.69 4.89 14.77
N SER A 13 13.05 6.00 14.43
CA SER A 13 11.63 6.21 14.71
C SER A 13 10.71 5.89 13.53
N LEU A 14 11.27 5.61 12.33
CA LEU A 14 10.48 5.30 11.15
C LEU A 14 9.90 3.89 11.23
N ARG A 15 8.73 3.72 10.67
CA ARG A 15 8.06 2.43 10.54
C ARG A 15 7.65 2.16 9.10
N PHE A 16 7.87 0.92 8.66
CA PHE A 16 7.62 0.50 7.30
C PHE A 16 6.72 -0.73 7.23
N ALA A 17 5.82 -0.76 6.26
CA ALA A 17 5.17 -1.97 5.82
C ALA A 17 5.80 -2.43 4.51
N ILE A 18 6.13 -3.71 4.38
CA ILE A 18 6.59 -4.30 3.11
C ILE A 18 5.53 -5.30 2.66
N VAL A 19 4.89 -5.02 1.52
CA VAL A 19 3.87 -5.89 0.91
C VAL A 19 4.50 -6.65 -0.24
N ILE A 20 4.47 -7.99 -0.17
CA ILE A 20 5.31 -8.86 -1.00
C ILE A 20 4.44 -9.88 -1.74
N GLY A 21 4.47 -9.86 -3.07
CA GLY A 21 3.83 -10.88 -3.90
C GLY A 21 4.65 -12.16 -3.92
N ARG A 22 4.00 -13.33 -3.69
CA ARG A 22 4.70 -14.64 -3.77
C ARG A 22 4.98 -15.09 -5.19
N PHE A 23 4.15 -14.67 -6.16
CA PHE A 23 4.35 -15.06 -7.56
C PHE A 23 5.65 -14.46 -8.12
N ASN A 24 6.39 -15.22 -8.91
CA ASN A 24 7.75 -14.91 -9.38
C ASN A 24 8.77 -14.75 -8.23
N ASP A 25 8.71 -15.65 -7.25
CA ASP A 25 9.49 -15.64 -6.00
C ASP A 25 11.00 -15.50 -6.22
N LEU A 26 11.57 -16.11 -7.25
CA LEU A 26 12.98 -15.98 -7.61
C LEU A 26 13.41 -14.50 -7.78
N VAL A 27 12.55 -13.68 -8.37
CA VAL A 27 12.79 -12.24 -8.55
C VAL A 27 12.46 -11.46 -7.28
N VAL A 28 11.28 -11.74 -6.72
CA VAL A 28 10.74 -10.99 -5.59
C VAL A 28 11.59 -11.16 -4.32
N ASN A 29 12.09 -12.37 -4.05
CA ASN A 29 12.98 -12.61 -2.91
C ASN A 29 14.29 -11.81 -3.02
N LYS A 30 14.86 -11.70 -4.22
CA LYS A 30 16.06 -10.88 -4.45
C LYS A 30 15.79 -9.37 -4.27
N LEU A 31 14.62 -8.89 -4.69
CA LEU A 31 14.20 -7.52 -4.40
C LEU A 31 14.05 -7.30 -2.89
N LEU A 32 13.45 -8.26 -2.19
CA LEU A 32 13.29 -8.20 -0.74
C LEU A 32 14.64 -8.20 -0.01
N GLU A 33 15.58 -9.06 -0.42
CA GLU A 33 16.94 -9.08 0.13
C GLU A 33 17.63 -7.71 -0.01
N GLY A 34 17.56 -7.09 -1.20
CA GLY A 34 18.13 -5.75 -1.42
C GLY A 34 17.42 -4.66 -0.62
N CYS A 35 16.10 -4.75 -0.49
CA CYS A 35 15.31 -3.83 0.32
C CYS A 35 15.70 -3.93 1.81
N GLN A 36 15.78 -5.13 2.34
CA GLN A 36 16.17 -5.39 3.73
C GLN A 36 17.62 -4.96 4.02
N ASP A 37 18.57 -5.24 3.10
CA ASP A 37 19.96 -4.81 3.26
C ASP A 37 20.07 -3.28 3.30
N CYS A 38 19.33 -2.58 2.44
CA CYS A 38 19.26 -1.13 2.45
C CYS A 38 18.72 -0.59 3.79
N LEU A 39 17.56 -1.06 4.22
CA LEU A 39 16.94 -0.61 5.47
C LEU A 39 17.87 -0.84 6.67
N LYS A 40 18.46 -2.04 6.76
CA LYS A 40 19.40 -2.40 7.83
C LYS A 40 20.63 -1.48 7.86
N ARG A 41 21.22 -1.19 6.70
CA ARG A 41 22.41 -0.31 6.61
C ARG A 41 22.10 1.14 6.98
N HIS A 42 20.84 1.53 6.89
CA HIS A 42 20.36 2.86 7.30
C HIS A 42 19.77 2.85 8.73
N GLY A 43 20.08 1.84 9.54
CA GLY A 43 19.75 1.81 10.97
C GLY A 43 18.29 1.39 11.28
N VAL A 44 17.55 0.88 10.30
CA VAL A 44 16.20 0.33 10.54
C VAL A 44 16.31 -1.10 11.07
N ASP A 45 15.62 -1.40 12.16
CA ASP A 45 15.52 -2.75 12.68
C ASP A 45 14.56 -3.59 11.83
N ILE A 46 15.11 -4.52 11.06
CA ILE A 46 14.37 -5.45 10.20
C ILE A 46 14.02 -6.78 10.88
N ASN A 47 14.23 -6.90 12.18
CA ASN A 47 13.88 -8.11 12.91
C ASN A 47 12.36 -8.37 12.82
N PRO A 48 11.91 -9.58 12.44
CA PRO A 48 10.49 -9.92 12.39
C PRO A 48 9.73 -9.74 13.72
N HIS A 49 10.46 -9.74 14.83
CA HIS A 49 9.94 -9.45 16.18
C HIS A 49 10.21 -8.00 16.62
N GLY A 50 10.82 -7.20 15.75
CA GLY A 50 11.04 -5.78 15.95
C GLY A 50 9.78 -4.94 15.79
N SER A 51 9.92 -3.64 15.95
CA SER A 51 8.78 -2.71 15.89
C SER A 51 8.77 -1.81 14.67
N GLN A 52 9.80 -1.87 13.81
CA GLN A 52 9.96 -0.91 12.71
C GLN A 52 9.47 -1.44 11.36
N VAL A 53 9.48 -2.75 11.12
CA VAL A 53 9.11 -3.33 9.82
C VAL A 53 8.13 -4.47 9.99
N ASP A 54 6.96 -4.36 9.33
CA ASP A 54 6.00 -5.45 9.21
C ASP A 54 5.98 -5.99 7.77
N PHE A 55 5.92 -7.32 7.62
CA PHE A 55 5.95 -8.00 6.33
C PHE A 55 4.59 -8.63 6.01
N PHE A 56 4.01 -8.26 4.87
CA PHE A 56 2.70 -8.73 4.40
C PHE A 56 2.87 -9.54 3.12
N TRP A 57 2.66 -10.84 3.19
CA TRP A 57 2.75 -11.72 2.03
C TRP A 57 1.40 -11.92 1.36
N VAL A 58 1.34 -11.60 0.07
CA VAL A 58 0.13 -11.77 -0.77
C VAL A 58 0.38 -12.77 -1.90
N PRO A 59 -0.69 -13.36 -2.50
CA PRO A 59 -0.52 -14.36 -3.54
C PRO A 59 0.27 -13.87 -4.76
N GLY A 60 -0.05 -12.69 -5.26
CA GLY A 60 0.58 -12.13 -6.45
C GLY A 60 0.61 -10.61 -6.44
N SER A 61 1.10 -10.03 -7.53
CA SER A 61 1.20 -8.57 -7.64
C SER A 61 -0.17 -7.87 -7.64
N PHE A 62 -1.21 -8.55 -8.15
CA PHE A 62 -2.56 -7.99 -8.25
C PHE A 62 -3.19 -7.70 -6.87
N GLU A 63 -2.84 -8.46 -5.84
CA GLU A 63 -3.35 -8.29 -4.48
C GLU A 63 -2.59 -7.24 -3.66
N ILE A 64 -1.40 -6.81 -4.13
CA ILE A 64 -0.56 -5.83 -3.43
C ILE A 64 -1.31 -4.52 -3.12
N PRO A 65 -2.02 -3.87 -4.07
CA PRO A 65 -2.64 -2.57 -3.82
C PRO A 65 -3.65 -2.57 -2.68
N LEU A 66 -4.43 -3.63 -2.55
CA LEU A 66 -5.43 -3.76 -1.48
C LEU A 66 -4.77 -3.74 -0.10
N VAL A 67 -3.74 -4.58 0.09
CA VAL A 67 -3.03 -4.70 1.37
C VAL A 67 -2.21 -3.44 1.65
N ALA A 68 -1.55 -2.88 0.64
CA ALA A 68 -0.81 -1.62 0.76
C ALA A 68 -1.70 -0.46 1.22
N ARG A 69 -2.90 -0.35 0.64
CA ARG A 69 -3.89 0.66 1.06
C ARG A 69 -4.33 0.46 2.50
N GLN A 70 -4.62 -0.77 2.93
CA GLN A 70 -5.02 -1.04 4.31
C GLN A 70 -3.88 -0.77 5.30
N ALA A 71 -2.64 -1.14 4.96
CA ALA A 71 -1.47 -0.80 5.76
C ALA A 71 -1.31 0.72 5.90
N ALA A 72 -1.42 1.47 4.81
CA ALA A 72 -1.33 2.93 4.82
C ALA A 72 -2.46 3.59 5.64
N LEU A 73 -3.70 3.10 5.53
CA LEU A 73 -4.85 3.57 6.31
C LEU A 73 -4.73 3.32 7.81
N SER A 74 -3.89 2.38 8.23
CA SER A 74 -3.65 2.13 9.67
C SER A 74 -2.91 3.26 10.36
N HIS A 75 -2.30 4.19 9.61
CA HIS A 75 -1.45 5.27 10.09
C HIS A 75 -0.29 4.83 11.01
N ARG A 76 0.07 3.53 10.95
CA ARG A 76 1.18 2.95 11.73
C ARG A 76 2.53 3.10 11.05
N TYR A 77 2.54 3.38 9.75
CA TYR A 77 3.74 3.35 8.92
C TYR A 77 4.01 4.72 8.29
N ASP A 78 5.29 5.05 8.21
CA ASP A 78 5.77 6.26 7.53
C ASP A 78 5.86 6.10 6.02
N ALA A 79 6.06 4.83 5.57
CA ALA A 79 5.95 4.45 4.17
C ALA A 79 5.56 2.97 4.04
N VAL A 80 4.97 2.63 2.89
CA VAL A 80 4.65 1.25 2.47
C VAL A 80 5.48 0.92 1.24
N ILE A 81 6.19 -0.19 1.24
CA ILE A 81 7.00 -0.67 0.13
C ILE A 81 6.28 -1.86 -0.52
N CYS A 82 5.95 -1.76 -1.79
CA CYS A 82 5.30 -2.83 -2.54
C CYS A 82 6.34 -3.57 -3.39
N LEU A 83 6.56 -4.86 -3.13
CA LEU A 83 7.51 -5.68 -3.89
C LEU A 83 6.77 -6.77 -4.67
N GLY A 84 7.00 -6.79 -5.98
CA GLY A 84 6.38 -7.76 -6.87
C GLY A 84 7.13 -7.86 -8.20
N ALA A 85 6.72 -8.81 -9.03
CA ALA A 85 7.21 -8.93 -10.39
C ALA A 85 6.09 -9.39 -11.31
N VAL A 86 5.90 -8.67 -12.41
CA VAL A 86 4.99 -9.01 -13.50
C VAL A 86 5.82 -9.19 -14.77
N ILE A 87 5.87 -10.42 -15.27
CA ILE A 87 6.67 -10.77 -16.43
C ILE A 87 5.72 -11.13 -17.58
N ARG A 88 5.96 -10.58 -18.76
CA ARG A 88 5.09 -10.77 -19.92
C ARG A 88 5.05 -12.25 -20.34
N GLY A 89 3.87 -12.78 -20.39
CA GLY A 89 3.58 -14.09 -20.95
C GLY A 89 3.04 -13.99 -22.39
N GLN A 90 2.45 -15.07 -22.88
CA GLN A 90 1.92 -15.16 -24.24
C GLN A 90 0.52 -14.55 -24.41
N THR A 91 -0.12 -14.12 -23.31
CA THR A 91 -1.47 -13.59 -23.30
C THR A 91 -1.49 -12.14 -22.84
N PRO A 92 -2.57 -11.36 -23.11
CA PRO A 92 -2.72 -9.97 -22.65
C PRO A 92 -2.77 -9.80 -21.13
N HIS A 93 -2.75 -10.87 -20.35
CA HIS A 93 -2.86 -10.85 -18.89
C HIS A 93 -1.86 -9.90 -18.22
N PHE A 94 -0.64 -9.81 -18.77
CA PHE A 94 0.39 -8.89 -18.29
C PHE A 94 -0.11 -7.44 -18.24
N ASP A 95 -0.75 -6.97 -19.32
CA ASP A 95 -1.15 -5.57 -19.45
C ASP A 95 -2.24 -5.21 -18.44
N PHE A 96 -3.18 -6.13 -18.20
CA PHE A 96 -4.22 -5.95 -17.18
C PHE A 96 -3.62 -5.92 -15.77
N VAL A 97 -2.76 -6.87 -15.42
CA VAL A 97 -2.16 -6.94 -14.08
C VAL A 97 -1.25 -5.73 -13.84
N ALA A 98 -0.32 -5.44 -14.74
CA ALA A 98 0.65 -4.36 -14.58
C ALA A 98 -0.03 -2.99 -14.45
N GLY A 99 -1.03 -2.72 -15.31
CA GLY A 99 -1.77 -1.47 -15.29
C GLY A 99 -2.55 -1.25 -14.01
N GLU A 100 -3.31 -2.24 -13.56
CA GLU A 100 -4.14 -2.10 -12.36
C GLU A 100 -3.30 -2.06 -11.07
N VAL A 101 -2.21 -2.80 -11.01
CA VAL A 101 -1.27 -2.74 -9.88
C VAL A 101 -0.66 -1.34 -9.75
N ALA A 102 -0.19 -0.76 -10.85
CA ALA A 102 0.40 0.58 -10.84
C ALA A 102 -0.62 1.64 -10.40
N LYS A 103 -1.83 1.63 -10.97
CA LYS A 103 -2.93 2.53 -10.59
C LYS A 103 -3.34 2.36 -9.14
N GLY A 104 -3.48 1.12 -8.68
CA GLY A 104 -3.91 0.83 -7.32
C GLY A 104 -2.90 1.27 -6.27
N ILE A 105 -1.60 1.10 -6.52
CA ILE A 105 -0.53 1.59 -5.63
C ILE A 105 -0.51 3.12 -5.59
N ALA A 106 -0.60 3.78 -6.74
CA ALA A 106 -0.69 5.24 -6.80
C ALA A 106 -1.93 5.77 -6.07
N ALA A 107 -3.10 5.15 -6.28
CA ALA A 107 -4.32 5.51 -5.59
C ALA A 107 -4.21 5.35 -4.06
N ALA A 108 -3.56 4.28 -3.59
CA ALA A 108 -3.32 4.07 -2.16
C ALA A 108 -2.52 5.23 -1.55
N ALA A 109 -1.46 5.69 -2.21
CA ALA A 109 -0.66 6.82 -1.76
C ALA A 109 -1.48 8.12 -1.71
N PHE A 110 -2.18 8.48 -2.79
CA PHE A 110 -2.98 9.70 -2.86
C PHE A 110 -4.15 9.73 -1.88
N GLN A 111 -4.83 8.61 -1.68
CA GLN A 111 -5.99 8.53 -0.79
C GLN A 111 -5.61 8.58 0.70
N THR A 112 -4.41 8.13 1.05
CA THR A 112 -3.99 7.99 2.45
C THR A 112 -3.02 9.08 2.91
N GLY A 113 -2.36 9.78 1.96
CA GLY A 113 -1.27 10.70 2.26
C GLY A 113 -0.04 10.03 2.88
N VAL A 114 0.08 8.70 2.76
CA VAL A 114 1.24 7.92 3.16
C VAL A 114 2.01 7.53 1.89
N PRO A 115 3.34 7.68 1.84
CA PRO A 115 4.15 7.20 0.73
C PRO A 115 3.95 5.70 0.50
N VAL A 116 3.54 5.32 -0.71
CA VAL A 116 3.43 3.91 -1.13
C VAL A 116 4.36 3.72 -2.32
N ILE A 117 5.45 3.00 -2.10
CA ILE A 117 6.53 2.86 -3.08
C ILE A 117 6.19 1.75 -4.08
N PHE A 118 6.19 2.11 -5.36
CA PHE A 118 5.92 1.18 -6.45
C PHE A 118 7.18 0.35 -6.77
N GLY A 119 7.35 -0.75 -6.08
CA GLY A 119 8.44 -1.71 -6.25
C GLY A 119 8.04 -2.96 -7.02
N VAL A 120 7.07 -2.86 -7.94
CA VAL A 120 6.67 -3.97 -8.80
C VAL A 120 7.41 -3.89 -10.13
N VAL A 121 8.36 -4.80 -10.33
CA VAL A 121 9.14 -4.90 -11.55
C VAL A 121 8.26 -5.44 -12.68
N THR A 122 8.21 -4.70 -13.81
CA THR A 122 7.46 -5.09 -15.02
C THR A 122 8.44 -5.28 -16.17
N THR A 123 8.50 -6.46 -16.76
CA THR A 123 9.47 -6.82 -17.79
C THR A 123 8.89 -7.77 -18.84
N ASP A 124 9.49 -7.78 -20.02
CA ASP A 124 9.11 -8.71 -21.08
C ASP A 124 9.71 -10.12 -20.88
N THR A 125 10.84 -10.21 -20.18
CA THR A 125 11.51 -11.48 -19.95
C THR A 125 11.94 -11.68 -18.50
N MET A 126 12.09 -12.94 -18.10
CA MET A 126 12.65 -13.31 -16.80
C MET A 126 14.09 -12.78 -16.64
N GLN A 127 14.89 -12.81 -17.70
CA GLN A 127 16.25 -12.28 -17.65
C GLN A 127 16.26 -10.79 -17.29
N GLN A 128 15.41 -9.97 -17.93
CA GLN A 128 15.29 -8.54 -17.60
C GLN A 128 14.88 -8.33 -16.14
N ALA A 129 14.02 -9.19 -15.60
CA ALA A 129 13.59 -9.10 -14.19
C ALA A 129 14.76 -9.41 -13.24
N LEU A 130 15.51 -10.47 -13.50
CA LEU A 130 16.68 -10.85 -12.70
C LEU A 130 17.81 -9.81 -12.76
N GLU A 131 18.02 -9.19 -13.92
CA GLU A 131 19.00 -8.10 -14.06
C GLU A 131 18.68 -6.92 -13.14
N ARG A 132 17.39 -6.63 -12.92
CA ARG A 132 16.90 -5.57 -12.03
C ARG A 132 16.84 -5.99 -10.56
N ALA A 133 16.80 -7.28 -10.30
CA ALA A 133 16.70 -7.85 -8.96
C ALA A 133 18.05 -8.24 -8.34
N GLY A 134 19.18 -7.95 -8.98
CA GLY A 134 20.49 -8.21 -8.39
C GLY A 134 21.63 -8.55 -9.33
N ILE A 135 21.40 -8.89 -10.61
CA ILE A 135 22.49 -9.23 -11.53
C ILE A 135 23.25 -7.96 -11.99
N LYS A 136 22.54 -6.91 -12.40
CA LYS A 136 23.11 -5.62 -12.80
C LYS A 136 22.90 -4.55 -11.74
N SER A 137 21.73 -4.54 -11.13
CA SER A 137 21.35 -3.62 -10.06
C SER A 137 20.29 -4.29 -9.19
N ASN A 138 20.16 -3.89 -7.95
CA ASN A 138 19.06 -4.34 -7.11
C ASN A 138 18.08 -3.18 -6.88
N LEU A 139 16.96 -3.18 -7.63
CA LEU A 139 15.92 -2.17 -7.45
C LEU A 139 15.25 -2.22 -6.08
N GLY A 140 15.27 -3.36 -5.39
CA GLY A 140 14.81 -3.45 -4.00
C GLY A 140 15.54 -2.49 -3.07
N TRP A 141 16.84 -2.33 -3.26
CA TRP A 141 17.63 -1.29 -2.57
C TRP A 141 17.09 0.12 -2.86
N ASN A 142 16.85 0.44 -4.13
CA ASN A 142 16.38 1.76 -4.54
C ASN A 142 14.97 2.06 -3.99
N TYR A 143 14.10 1.05 -3.93
CA TYR A 143 12.76 1.20 -3.35
C TYR A 143 12.81 1.49 -1.85
N ALA A 144 13.73 0.85 -1.12
CA ALA A 144 13.97 1.16 0.28
C ALA A 144 14.52 2.58 0.48
N MET A 145 15.47 3.02 -0.37
CA MET A 145 15.96 4.40 -0.37
C MET A 145 14.83 5.40 -0.56
N SER A 146 13.97 5.16 -1.56
CA SER A 146 12.79 6.01 -1.79
C SER A 146 11.83 6.03 -0.60
N ALA A 147 11.67 4.90 0.10
CA ALA A 147 10.83 4.84 1.30
C ALA A 147 11.40 5.63 2.46
N LEU A 148 12.72 5.57 2.68
CA LEU A 148 13.42 6.35 3.70
C LEU A 148 13.29 7.85 3.43
N GLU A 149 13.60 8.26 2.20
CA GLU A 149 13.54 9.66 1.77
C GLU A 149 12.13 10.21 1.89
N MET A 150 11.14 9.52 1.32
CA MET A 150 9.75 9.96 1.36
C MET A 150 9.15 9.91 2.77
N GLY A 151 9.51 8.92 3.58
CA GLY A 151 9.05 8.81 4.97
C GLY A 151 9.52 10.01 5.82
N THR A 152 10.80 10.36 5.72
CA THR A 152 11.37 11.51 6.44
C THR A 152 10.85 12.84 5.89
N LEU A 153 10.70 12.98 4.56
CA LEU A 153 10.13 14.18 3.94
C LEU A 153 8.68 14.41 4.38
N MET A 154 7.84 13.37 4.35
CA MET A 154 6.43 13.51 4.71
C MET A 154 6.22 13.85 6.19
N ARG A 155 7.12 13.46 7.08
CA ARG A 155 7.11 13.94 8.47
C ARG A 155 7.33 15.45 8.55
N GLN A 156 8.28 15.98 7.76
CA GLN A 156 8.53 17.43 7.70
C GLN A 156 7.31 18.16 7.15
N VAL A 157 6.74 17.66 6.04
CA VAL A 157 5.56 18.27 5.40
C VAL A 157 4.35 18.27 6.34
N LYS A 158 4.09 17.17 7.03
CA LYS A 158 3.01 17.09 8.04
C LYS A 158 3.25 18.05 9.21
N GLY A 159 4.51 18.26 9.62
CA GLY A 159 4.87 19.22 10.65
C GLY A 159 4.62 20.68 10.28
N LEU A 160 4.53 21.01 8.97
CA LEU A 160 4.19 22.35 8.51
C LEU A 160 2.72 22.72 8.77
N GLY A 161 1.86 21.71 8.85
CA GLY A 161 0.42 21.88 9.05
C GLY A 161 -0.01 22.12 10.50
N GLY A 162 0.87 22.54 11.40
CA GLY A 162 0.61 22.70 12.82
C GLY A 162 -0.84 23.06 13.13
N ASN A 163 -1.60 22.11 13.66
CA ASN A 163 -2.98 22.18 14.16
C ASN A 163 -4.10 22.57 13.18
N SER A 164 -3.87 22.75 11.88
CA SER A 164 -4.92 23.17 10.95
C SER A 164 -5.67 22.03 10.24
N TYR A 165 -5.23 20.78 10.35
CA TYR A 165 -5.91 19.64 9.72
C TYR A 165 -7.01 19.00 10.60
N ASP A 166 -7.15 19.42 11.85
CA ASP A 166 -8.30 19.06 12.68
C ASP A 166 -9.61 19.73 12.25
N LEU A 167 -9.58 20.58 11.21
CA LEU A 167 -10.74 21.34 10.73
C LEU A 167 -11.38 20.79 9.43
N LEU A 168 -10.91 19.67 8.89
CA LEU A 168 -11.75 18.97 7.93
C LEU A 168 -12.81 18.20 8.74
N PRO A 169 -14.11 18.55 8.60
CA PRO A 169 -15.14 17.76 9.23
C PRO A 169 -14.97 16.34 8.72
N THR A 170 -14.67 15.42 9.63
CA THR A 170 -14.93 14.00 9.38
C THR A 170 -16.33 13.97 8.81
N ALA A 171 -16.50 13.46 7.59
CA ALA A 171 -17.81 13.32 6.99
C ALA A 171 -18.70 12.68 8.07
N SER A 172 -19.47 13.54 8.72
CA SER A 172 -20.41 13.14 9.74
C SER A 172 -21.32 12.11 9.07
N ALA A 173 -21.41 10.96 9.67
CA ALA A 173 -22.37 9.95 9.30
C ALA A 173 -23.68 10.66 8.93
N ASN A 174 -24.11 10.50 7.69
CA ASN A 174 -25.44 10.89 7.28
C ASN A 174 -26.42 10.31 8.30
N PRO A 175 -27.25 11.11 8.97
CA PRO A 175 -28.37 10.57 9.71
C PRO A 175 -29.45 10.25 8.68
N VAL A 176 -29.34 9.09 8.04
CA VAL A 176 -30.35 8.59 7.14
C VAL A 176 -31.23 7.64 7.90
N LEU A 177 -32.43 8.16 8.18
CA LEU A 177 -33.66 7.43 8.31
C LEU A 177 -33.85 6.56 9.57
N SER A 178 -34.15 7.21 10.67
CA SER A 178 -35.15 6.69 11.59
C SER A 178 -36.55 7.11 11.12
N GLY A 179 -37.00 6.51 10.04
CA GLY A 179 -38.37 6.55 9.60
C GLY A 179 -39.05 5.27 10.09
N GLU A 180 -39.65 5.33 11.25
CA GLU A 180 -40.63 4.32 11.67
C GLU A 180 -41.76 4.33 10.66
N ALA A 181 -41.76 3.39 9.73
CA ALA A 181 -42.92 3.05 8.94
C ALA A 181 -43.85 2.22 9.85
N ASN A 182 -44.80 2.89 10.46
CA ASN A 182 -46.00 2.29 11.04
C ASN A 182 -46.76 1.54 9.93
N LEU A 183 -46.53 0.25 9.82
CA LEU A 183 -47.34 -0.65 9.01
C LEU A 183 -48.60 -0.96 9.80
N ALA A 184 -49.64 -0.17 9.57
CA ALA A 184 -50.99 -0.50 10.01
C ALA A 184 -51.42 -1.77 9.27
N ILE A 185 -51.60 -2.85 10.01
CA ILE A 185 -52.18 -4.11 9.56
C ILE A 185 -53.67 -3.84 9.33
N ALA A 186 -54.10 -3.90 8.09
CA ALA A 186 -55.52 -3.93 7.73
C ALA A 186 -56.11 -5.30 8.10
N PRO A 187 -57.36 -5.36 8.62
CA PRO A 187 -57.94 -6.62 9.06
C PRO A 187 -58.36 -7.50 7.90
N ASP A 188 -58.14 -8.76 8.10
CA ASP A 188 -58.57 -9.91 7.30
C ASP A 188 -60.10 -9.88 7.06
N VAL A 189 -60.49 -9.91 5.78
CA VAL A 189 -61.87 -10.20 5.39
C VAL A 189 -61.85 -11.48 4.59
N SER A 190 -61.80 -12.59 5.29
CA SER A 190 -62.21 -13.89 4.75
C SER A 190 -63.60 -14.24 5.25
N SER A 191 -64.44 -14.52 4.32
CA SER A 191 -65.61 -15.39 4.36
C SER A 191 -66.89 -14.79 3.80
N GLN A 192 -67.32 -15.41 2.80
CA GLN A 192 -68.65 -15.68 2.23
C GLN A 192 -68.58 -15.52 0.71
N GLU A 193 -69.08 -16.39 -0.11
CA GLU A 193 -69.89 -17.59 -0.17
C GLU A 193 -69.83 -18.06 -1.64
N MET A 194 -69.66 -19.32 -1.84
CA MET A 194 -70.54 -20.25 -2.55
C MET A 194 -71.50 -19.70 -3.60
N ALA A 195 -71.29 -20.07 -4.85
CA ALA A 195 -72.25 -20.72 -5.77
C ALA A 195 -71.50 -21.21 -7.02
#